data_36bfda0e94e832d9bdc34e26e3ae8541
#
_entry.id   36bfda0e94e832d9bdc34e26e3ae8541
#
_cell.length_a   1.000
_cell.length_b   1.000
_cell.length_c   1.000
_cell.angle_alpha   90.00
_cell.angle_beta   90.00
_cell.angle_gamma   90.00
#
_symmetry.space_group_name_H-M   'P 1'
#
loop_
_entity.id
_entity.type
_entity.pdbx_description
1 polymer ?
#
loop_
_entity_poly.entity_id
_entity_poly.type
_entity_poly.pdbx_seq_one_letter_code
_entity_poly.pdbx_strand_id
1 'polypeptide(L)'
;EHFSEYCEALKWAQYYARLNRKVMMKICFNILQKHQILVTPYLDQEYETAISCHHNYVEFLTEDSFITRKGAIAAYSGQMGIIPGSMGTKSYIVRGKGNSESLNSASHGAGRRMSRNEAKRTYTVEDLESQTRGVVCRKDKGILDEIPSSYKNIDTVIERQKDLIEVVHTLKQILNVKG
;
A
#
# COMPACT_ATOMS: atom_id res chain seq x y z
N GLU A 1 10.44 -23.25 -22.76
CA GLU A 1 11.71 -22.99 -22.06
C GLU A 1 11.72 -21.59 -21.45
N HIS A 2 11.59 -20.52 -22.23
CA HIS A 2 11.60 -19.12 -21.74
C HIS A 2 10.47 -18.78 -20.75
N PHE A 3 9.31 -19.42 -20.85
CA PHE A 3 8.20 -19.19 -19.91
C PHE A 3 8.53 -19.72 -18.51
N SER A 4 9.15 -20.89 -18.41
CA SER A 4 9.58 -21.46 -17.13
C SER A 4 10.63 -20.57 -16.44
N GLU A 5 11.66 -20.14 -17.19
CA GLU A 5 12.70 -19.23 -16.69
C GLU A 5 12.11 -17.90 -16.20
N TYR A 6 11.16 -17.34 -16.97
CA TYR A 6 10.45 -16.14 -16.57
C TYR A 6 9.68 -16.34 -15.26
N CYS A 7 8.95 -17.46 -15.12
CA CYS A 7 8.21 -17.76 -13.91
C CYS A 7 9.12 -17.94 -12.69
N GLU A 8 10.29 -18.55 -12.85
CA GLU A 8 11.27 -18.68 -11.78
C GLU A 8 11.82 -17.33 -11.34
N ALA A 9 12.23 -16.51 -12.29
CA ALA A 9 12.72 -15.16 -12.00
C ALA A 9 11.65 -14.30 -11.31
N LEU A 10 10.39 -14.42 -11.74
CA LEU A 10 9.26 -13.73 -11.15
C LEU A 10 8.99 -14.18 -9.70
N LYS A 11 8.98 -15.49 -9.44
CA LYS A 11 8.82 -16.04 -8.09
C LYS A 11 9.93 -15.54 -7.17
N TRP A 12 11.18 -15.55 -7.65
CA TRP A 12 12.31 -15.03 -6.90
C TRP A 12 12.14 -13.54 -6.57
N ALA A 13 11.77 -12.70 -7.55
CA ALA A 13 11.56 -11.28 -7.36
C ALA A 13 10.42 -10.98 -6.35
N GLN A 14 9.33 -11.74 -6.40
CA GLN A 14 8.23 -11.62 -5.45
C GLN A 14 8.64 -12.03 -4.02
N TYR A 15 9.43 -13.09 -3.91
CA TYR A 15 10.00 -13.53 -2.63
C TYR A 15 10.97 -12.48 -2.06
N TYR A 16 11.87 -11.94 -2.88
CA TYR A 16 12.75 -10.85 -2.48
C TYR A 16 11.95 -9.64 -1.97
N ALA A 17 10.92 -9.22 -2.69
CA ALA A 17 10.06 -8.11 -2.28
C ALA A 17 9.37 -8.38 -0.92
N ARG A 18 8.97 -9.61 -0.64
CA ARG A 18 8.42 -10.01 0.67
C ARG A 18 9.46 -9.88 1.78
N LEU A 19 10.66 -10.40 1.56
CA LEU A 19 11.76 -10.31 2.53
C LEU A 19 12.15 -8.85 2.79
N ASN A 20 12.23 -8.04 1.75
CA ASN A 20 12.53 -6.61 1.87
C ASN A 20 11.50 -5.90 2.77
N ARG A 21 10.20 -6.15 2.58
CA ARG A 21 9.16 -5.58 3.47
C ARG A 21 9.31 -6.07 4.92
N LYS A 22 9.66 -7.35 5.13
CA LYS A 22 9.92 -7.90 6.47
C LYS A 22 11.07 -7.16 7.16
N VAL A 23 12.17 -6.95 6.45
CA VAL A 23 13.34 -6.21 6.99
C VAL A 23 12.97 -4.76 7.28
N MET A 24 12.28 -4.08 6.37
CA MET A 24 11.82 -2.70 6.57
C MET A 24 10.92 -2.58 7.80
N MET A 25 9.96 -3.51 7.97
CA MET A 25 9.07 -3.54 9.13
C MET A 25 9.87 -3.69 10.44
N LYS A 26 10.84 -4.62 10.46
CA LYS A 26 11.72 -4.82 11.62
C LYS A 26 12.51 -3.57 11.97
N ILE A 27 13.06 -2.88 10.97
CA ILE A 27 13.79 -1.62 11.16
C ILE A 27 12.86 -0.55 11.76
N CYS A 28 11.67 -0.36 11.18
CA CYS A 28 10.69 0.59 11.71
C CYS A 28 10.32 0.29 13.17
N PHE A 29 10.07 -0.98 13.48
CA PHE A 29 9.74 -1.43 14.83
C PHE A 29 10.85 -1.11 15.83
N ASN A 30 12.11 -1.44 15.48
CA ASN A 30 13.28 -1.16 16.32
C ASN A 30 13.45 0.35 16.57
N ILE A 31 13.21 1.18 15.56
CA ILE A 31 13.26 2.64 15.71
C ILE A 31 12.18 3.11 16.69
N LEU A 32 10.95 2.66 16.53
CA LEU A 32 9.84 3.04 17.40
C LEU A 32 10.08 2.59 18.85
N GLN A 33 10.66 1.41 19.06
CA GLN A 33 11.06 0.93 20.39
C GLN A 33 12.16 1.80 20.99
N LYS A 34 13.22 2.11 20.20
CA LYS A 34 14.33 2.97 20.67
C LYS A 34 13.83 4.32 21.16
N HIS A 35 12.77 4.84 20.56
CA HIS A 35 12.14 6.10 20.94
C HIS A 35 10.98 5.94 21.93
N GLN A 36 10.79 4.75 22.51
CA GLN A 36 9.76 4.45 23.50
C GLN A 36 8.33 4.71 23.01
N ILE A 37 8.11 4.69 21.70
CA ILE A 37 6.78 4.83 21.08
C ILE A 37 6.05 3.49 21.10
N LEU A 38 6.78 2.38 20.98
CA LEU A 38 6.29 1.01 21.15
C LEU A 38 7.01 0.34 22.31
N VAL A 39 6.24 -0.39 23.12
CA VAL A 39 6.75 -1.13 24.27
C VAL A 39 6.89 -2.64 24.00
N THR A 40 6.16 -3.16 23.00
CA THR A 40 6.19 -4.56 22.63
C THR A 40 7.41 -4.87 21.74
N PRO A 41 8.21 -5.90 22.04
CA PRO A 41 9.31 -6.29 21.17
C PRO A 41 8.76 -6.84 19.84
N TYR A 42 9.48 -6.57 18.76
CA TYR A 42 9.19 -7.18 17.47
C TYR A 42 9.65 -8.64 17.49
N LEU A 43 8.71 -9.55 17.26
CA LEU A 43 8.99 -10.97 17.08
C LEU A 43 8.85 -11.33 15.60
N ASP A 44 9.79 -12.10 15.06
CA ASP A 44 9.74 -12.52 13.65
C ASP A 44 8.45 -13.31 13.31
N GLN A 45 7.86 -13.98 14.29
CA GLN A 45 6.58 -14.68 14.17
C GLN A 45 5.41 -13.73 13.93
N GLU A 46 5.45 -12.51 14.48
CA GLU A 46 4.39 -11.50 14.28
C GLU A 46 4.31 -11.03 12.84
N TYR A 47 5.40 -11.04 12.09
CA TYR A 47 5.37 -10.70 10.67
C TYR A 47 4.56 -11.71 9.85
N GLU A 48 4.57 -12.98 10.19
CA GLU A 48 3.84 -14.01 9.45
C GLU A 48 2.32 -13.88 9.64
N THR A 49 1.89 -13.25 10.73
CA THR A 49 0.47 -12.93 11.00
C THR A 49 0.11 -11.50 10.62
N ALA A 50 1.09 -10.64 10.30
CA ALA A 50 0.87 -9.26 9.91
C ALA A 50 0.22 -9.18 8.52
N ILE A 51 -0.59 -8.13 8.32
CA ILE A 51 -1.19 -7.85 7.02
C ILE A 51 -0.07 -7.38 6.08
N SER A 52 0.31 -8.22 5.11
CA SER A 52 1.32 -7.91 4.09
C SER A 52 0.74 -8.10 2.71
N CYS A 53 0.44 -7.00 2.02
CA CYS A 53 -0.18 -7.01 0.71
C CYS A 53 0.84 -6.84 -0.41
N HIS A 54 0.82 -7.75 -1.39
CA HIS A 54 1.37 -7.49 -2.70
C HIS A 54 0.37 -6.70 -3.54
N HIS A 55 0.84 -5.80 -4.41
CA HIS A 55 -0.03 -4.99 -5.28
C HIS A 55 0.44 -4.92 -6.73
N ASN A 56 1.62 -5.50 -7.01
CA ASN A 56 2.14 -5.73 -8.35
C ASN A 56 2.78 -7.12 -8.33
N TYR A 57 2.03 -8.14 -8.73
CA TYR A 57 2.49 -9.52 -8.63
C TYR A 57 1.66 -10.45 -9.51
N VAL A 58 2.16 -11.65 -9.70
CA VAL A 58 1.45 -12.76 -10.32
C VAL A 58 1.14 -13.79 -9.24
N GLU A 59 -0.11 -14.19 -9.17
CA GLU A 59 -0.60 -15.29 -8.36
C GLU A 59 -0.84 -16.50 -9.26
N PHE A 60 -0.13 -17.59 -8.99
CA PHE A 60 -0.30 -18.85 -9.70
C PHE A 60 -1.45 -19.62 -9.03
N LEU A 61 -2.52 -19.89 -9.77
CA LEU A 61 -3.68 -20.65 -9.29
C LEU A 61 -3.50 -22.15 -9.54
N THR A 62 -2.98 -22.49 -10.72
CA THR A 62 -2.60 -23.85 -11.14
C THR A 62 -1.30 -23.75 -11.93
N GLU A 63 -0.80 -24.88 -12.49
CA GLU A 63 0.38 -24.88 -13.37
C GLU A 63 0.16 -24.03 -14.64
N ASP A 64 -1.07 -23.96 -15.15
CA ASP A 64 -1.43 -23.28 -16.40
C ASP A 64 -2.30 -22.02 -16.20
N SER A 65 -2.63 -21.67 -14.97
CA SER A 65 -3.54 -20.57 -14.67
C SER A 65 -2.96 -19.61 -13.63
N PHE A 66 -3.01 -18.33 -13.94
CA PHE A 66 -2.49 -17.28 -13.04
C PHE A 66 -3.27 -15.98 -13.17
N ILE A 67 -3.24 -15.18 -12.11
CA ILE A 67 -3.81 -13.83 -12.06
C ILE A 67 -2.67 -12.84 -11.95
N THR A 68 -2.58 -11.88 -12.87
CA THR A 68 -1.67 -10.74 -12.76
C THR A 68 -2.40 -9.57 -12.11
N ARG A 69 -1.90 -9.11 -10.96
CA ARG A 69 -2.39 -7.90 -10.29
C ARG A 69 -1.37 -6.78 -10.41
N LYS A 70 -1.79 -5.65 -10.99
CA LYS A 70 -1.01 -4.42 -11.06
C LYS A 70 -1.82 -3.27 -10.52
N GLY A 71 -1.36 -2.67 -9.40
CA GLY A 71 -2.13 -1.65 -8.71
C GLY A 71 -3.39 -2.20 -8.02
N ALA A 72 -3.41 -3.48 -7.71
CA ALA A 72 -4.49 -4.18 -7.04
C ALA A 72 -3.96 -5.17 -6.00
N ILE A 73 -4.68 -5.31 -4.89
CA ILE A 73 -4.45 -6.33 -3.88
C ILE A 73 -5.42 -7.51 -4.07
N ALA A 74 -5.05 -8.68 -3.55
CA ALA A 74 -6.01 -9.78 -3.40
C ALA A 74 -7.05 -9.41 -2.33
N ALA A 75 -8.30 -9.78 -2.57
CA ALA A 75 -9.45 -9.52 -1.71
C ALA A 75 -10.37 -10.75 -1.63
N TYR A 76 -9.78 -11.92 -1.41
CA TYR A 76 -10.54 -13.15 -1.18
C TYR A 76 -11.43 -13.01 0.05
N SER A 77 -12.48 -13.81 0.13
CA SER A 77 -13.41 -13.77 1.27
C SER A 77 -12.68 -13.92 2.61
N GLY A 78 -12.83 -12.93 3.49
CA GLY A 78 -12.19 -12.89 4.80
C GLY A 78 -10.73 -12.42 4.80
N GLN A 79 -10.08 -12.28 3.66
CA GLN A 79 -8.68 -11.87 3.58
C GLN A 79 -8.50 -10.41 4.00
N MET A 80 -7.56 -10.18 4.92
CA MET A 80 -7.22 -8.83 5.37
C MET A 80 -6.30 -8.13 4.38
N GLY A 81 -6.53 -6.82 4.19
CA GLY A 81 -5.75 -5.98 3.30
C GLY A 81 -5.54 -4.57 3.84
N ILE A 82 -4.62 -3.84 3.23
CA ILE A 82 -4.36 -2.43 3.54
C ILE A 82 -4.50 -1.62 2.25
N ILE A 83 -5.30 -0.56 2.30
CA ILE A 83 -5.49 0.39 1.20
C ILE A 83 -5.07 1.78 1.69
N PRO A 84 -3.82 2.20 1.44
CA PRO A 84 -3.34 3.52 1.84
C PRO A 84 -3.90 4.61 0.93
N GLY A 85 -4.16 5.77 1.54
CA GLY A 85 -4.34 7.02 0.82
C GLY A 85 -3.00 7.66 0.45
N SER A 86 -3.00 8.98 0.28
CA SER A 86 -1.82 9.80 0.08
C SER A 86 -1.29 10.38 1.40
N MET A 87 -0.20 11.16 1.35
CA MET A 87 0.33 11.88 2.52
C MET A 87 -0.74 12.78 3.14
N GLY A 88 -1.14 12.58 4.35
CA GLY A 88 -2.14 13.43 5.03
C GLY A 88 -3.60 13.02 4.81
N THR A 89 -3.88 11.98 4.04
CA THR A 89 -5.22 11.40 3.91
C THR A 89 -5.35 10.10 4.72
N LYS A 90 -6.57 9.58 4.83
CA LYS A 90 -6.83 8.33 5.54
C LYS A 90 -6.15 7.13 4.86
N SER A 91 -5.96 6.06 5.63
CA SER A 91 -5.66 4.71 5.16
C SER A 91 -6.67 3.74 5.75
N TYR A 92 -6.87 2.60 5.10
CA TYR A 92 -7.92 1.67 5.50
C TYR A 92 -7.34 0.26 5.67
N ILE A 93 -7.72 -0.38 6.77
CA ILE A 93 -7.61 -1.83 6.93
C ILE A 93 -8.95 -2.41 6.49
N VAL A 94 -8.91 -3.34 5.55
CA VAL A 94 -10.07 -3.88 4.88
C VAL A 94 -10.09 -5.39 4.93
N ARG A 95 -11.30 -5.96 4.75
CA ARG A 95 -11.51 -7.40 4.57
C ARG A 95 -12.13 -7.64 3.20
N GLY A 96 -11.54 -8.54 2.42
CA GLY A 96 -12.06 -8.95 1.12
C GLY A 96 -13.39 -9.66 1.23
N LYS A 97 -14.24 -9.47 0.23
CA LYS A 97 -15.56 -10.11 0.12
C LYS A 97 -15.58 -11.29 -0.85
N GLY A 98 -14.48 -11.57 -1.54
CA GLY A 98 -14.37 -12.68 -2.46
C GLY A 98 -15.22 -12.50 -3.73
N ASN A 99 -15.27 -11.28 -4.27
CA ASN A 99 -16.03 -11.00 -5.48
C ASN A 99 -15.31 -11.59 -6.71
N SER A 100 -15.93 -12.59 -7.34
CA SER A 100 -15.37 -13.29 -8.50
C SER A 100 -15.29 -12.44 -9.76
N GLU A 101 -16.20 -11.48 -9.94
CA GLU A 101 -16.19 -10.56 -11.09
C GLU A 101 -14.95 -9.66 -11.13
N SER A 102 -14.41 -9.33 -9.94
CA SER A 102 -13.15 -8.61 -9.80
C SER A 102 -11.92 -9.53 -9.74
N LEU A 103 -12.05 -10.83 -9.99
CA LEU A 103 -11.02 -11.86 -9.75
C LEU A 103 -10.50 -11.80 -8.32
N ASN A 104 -11.40 -11.64 -7.35
CA ASN A 104 -11.06 -11.45 -5.93
C ASN A 104 -10.00 -10.36 -5.72
N SER A 105 -10.17 -9.20 -6.36
CA SER A 105 -9.22 -8.10 -6.32
C SER A 105 -9.88 -6.80 -5.86
N ALA A 106 -9.08 -5.92 -5.24
CA ALA A 106 -9.48 -4.58 -4.87
C ALA A 106 -8.35 -3.58 -5.17
N SER A 107 -8.63 -2.28 -5.18
CA SER A 107 -7.58 -1.28 -5.41
C SER A 107 -6.51 -1.31 -4.31
N HIS A 108 -5.25 -1.04 -4.66
CA HIS A 108 -4.14 -1.01 -3.71
C HIS A 108 -3.96 0.35 -3.00
N GLY A 109 -4.74 1.37 -3.39
CA GLY A 109 -4.62 2.74 -2.89
C GLY A 109 -5.50 3.71 -3.66
N ALA A 110 -5.33 5.02 -3.40
CA ALA A 110 -6.14 6.07 -4.02
C ALA A 110 -5.98 6.15 -5.54
N GLY A 111 -4.81 5.81 -6.06
CA GLY A 111 -4.46 6.06 -7.46
C GLY A 111 -4.24 7.55 -7.77
N ARG A 112 -3.35 7.82 -8.70
CA ARG A 112 -3.05 9.20 -9.12
C ARG A 112 -4.09 9.72 -10.12
N ARG A 113 -4.34 11.03 -10.09
CA ARG A 113 -5.14 11.74 -11.10
C ARG A 113 -4.31 12.57 -12.06
N MET A 114 -3.01 12.74 -11.76
CA MET A 114 -2.05 13.45 -12.61
C MET A 114 -0.66 12.78 -12.52
N SER A 115 0.20 13.08 -13.48
CA SER A 115 1.57 12.60 -13.51
C SER A 115 2.44 13.25 -12.43
N ARG A 116 3.57 12.60 -12.07
CA ARG A 116 4.52 13.18 -11.11
C ARG A 116 5.07 14.53 -11.57
N ASN A 117 5.43 14.64 -12.85
CA ASN A 117 5.96 15.88 -13.42
C ASN A 117 4.91 16.99 -13.45
N GLU A 118 3.67 16.68 -13.71
CA GLU A 118 2.56 17.63 -13.67
C GLU A 118 2.34 18.15 -12.24
N ALA A 119 2.33 17.29 -11.25
CA ALA A 119 2.22 17.66 -9.84
C ALA A 119 3.34 18.63 -9.41
N LYS A 120 4.60 18.35 -9.78
CA LYS A 120 5.74 19.22 -9.48
C LYS A 120 5.66 20.59 -10.14
N ARG A 121 4.94 20.72 -11.28
CA ARG A 121 4.71 22.01 -11.95
C ARG A 121 3.50 22.76 -11.42
N THR A 122 2.51 22.02 -10.89
CA THR A 122 1.21 22.59 -10.49
C THR A 122 1.21 23.09 -9.06
N TYR A 123 1.90 22.39 -8.16
CA TYR A 123 1.80 22.66 -6.73
C TYR A 123 3.08 23.26 -6.14
N THR A 124 2.91 24.03 -5.07
CA THR A 124 3.97 24.67 -4.29
C THR A 124 4.23 23.93 -2.98
N VAL A 125 5.28 24.33 -2.28
CA VAL A 125 5.57 23.80 -0.92
C VAL A 125 4.49 24.24 0.07
N GLU A 126 3.96 25.45 -0.09
CA GLU A 126 2.88 25.99 0.74
C GLU A 126 1.59 25.18 0.57
N ASP A 127 1.28 24.72 -0.66
CA ASP A 127 0.16 23.80 -0.91
C ASP A 127 0.38 22.47 -0.18
N LEU A 128 1.59 21.93 -0.24
CA LEU A 128 1.94 20.68 0.44
C LEU A 128 1.80 20.83 1.96
N GLU A 129 2.31 21.90 2.54
CA GLU A 129 2.21 22.18 3.98
C GLU A 129 0.75 22.27 4.44
N SER A 130 -0.08 22.97 3.65
CA SER A 130 -1.49 23.11 3.95
C SER A 130 -2.23 21.76 3.93
N GLN A 131 -1.96 20.92 2.94
CA GLN A 131 -2.61 19.62 2.76
C GLN A 131 -2.10 18.52 3.69
N THR A 132 -0.91 18.71 4.29
CA THR A 132 -0.30 17.78 5.24
C THR A 132 -0.27 18.33 6.68
N ARG A 133 -1.16 19.27 6.97
CA ARG A 133 -1.25 19.87 8.31
C ARG A 133 -1.54 18.81 9.37
N GLY A 134 -0.72 18.76 10.42
CA GLY A 134 -0.83 17.77 11.50
C GLY A 134 -0.22 16.41 11.18
N VAL A 135 0.45 16.25 10.03
CA VAL A 135 1.23 15.07 9.70
C VAL A 135 2.71 15.42 9.69
N VAL A 136 3.51 14.65 10.40
CA VAL A 136 4.98 14.76 10.38
C VAL A 136 5.50 14.11 9.11
N CYS A 137 6.03 14.91 8.18
CA CYS A 137 6.53 14.44 6.90
C CYS A 137 7.53 15.44 6.31
N ARG A 138 8.25 15.04 5.26
CA ARG A 138 9.03 15.98 4.45
C ARG A 138 8.10 16.98 3.77
N LYS A 139 8.56 18.26 3.73
CA LYS A 139 7.79 19.37 3.14
C LYS A 139 8.74 20.23 2.30
N ASP A 140 9.32 19.62 1.27
CA ASP A 140 10.25 20.27 0.35
C ASP A 140 9.87 19.99 -1.12
N LYS A 141 10.56 20.69 -2.04
CA LYS A 141 10.30 20.56 -3.48
C LYS A 141 10.50 19.14 -4.02
N GLY A 142 11.31 18.30 -3.37
CA GLY A 142 11.60 16.93 -3.77
C GLY A 142 10.40 16.01 -3.67
N ILE A 143 9.43 16.34 -2.78
CA ILE A 143 8.27 15.49 -2.48
C ILE A 143 6.94 16.02 -3.07
N LEU A 144 6.95 17.12 -3.83
CA LEU A 144 5.74 17.74 -4.40
C LEU A 144 4.91 16.79 -5.28
N ASP A 145 5.56 15.81 -5.91
CA ASP A 145 4.84 14.80 -6.69
C ASP A 145 3.96 13.87 -5.85
N GLU A 146 4.17 13.82 -4.54
CA GLU A 146 3.38 13.01 -3.61
C GLU A 146 2.29 13.79 -2.86
N ILE A 147 2.06 15.06 -3.23
CA ILE A 147 1.02 15.90 -2.61
C ILE A 147 -0.36 15.25 -2.69
N PRO A 148 -1.22 15.34 -1.64
CA PRO A 148 -2.55 14.73 -1.62
C PRO A 148 -3.41 15.04 -2.85
N SER A 149 -3.40 16.28 -3.32
CA SER A 149 -4.15 16.71 -4.52
C SER A 149 -3.74 16.02 -5.82
N SER A 150 -2.60 15.32 -5.87
CA SER A 150 -2.18 14.51 -7.02
C SER A 150 -2.88 13.17 -7.11
N TYR A 151 -3.68 12.81 -6.10
CA TYR A 151 -4.37 11.54 -5.97
C TYR A 151 -5.88 11.71 -6.01
N LYS A 152 -6.58 10.64 -6.36
CA LYS A 152 -8.04 10.58 -6.21
C LYS A 152 -8.41 10.65 -4.73
N ASN A 153 -9.62 11.09 -4.44
CA ASN A 153 -10.13 11.04 -3.07
C ASN A 153 -10.26 9.59 -2.62
N ILE A 154 -9.56 9.22 -1.55
CA ILE A 154 -9.52 7.83 -1.07
C ILE A 154 -10.88 7.37 -0.56
N ASP A 155 -11.67 8.23 0.08
CA ASP A 155 -12.99 7.90 0.60
C ASP A 155 -13.93 7.52 -0.58
N THR A 156 -13.84 8.25 -1.68
CA THR A 156 -14.59 7.93 -2.92
C THR A 156 -14.12 6.59 -3.53
N VAL A 157 -12.82 6.31 -3.49
CA VAL A 157 -12.28 5.02 -3.99
C VAL A 157 -12.80 3.86 -3.14
N ILE A 158 -12.82 4.01 -1.83
CA ILE A 158 -13.36 2.98 -0.90
C ILE A 158 -14.85 2.77 -1.14
N GLU A 159 -15.64 3.83 -1.24
CA GLU A 159 -17.09 3.72 -1.47
C GLU A 159 -17.42 3.00 -2.78
N ARG A 160 -16.65 3.26 -3.85
CA ARG A 160 -16.87 2.64 -5.16
C ARG A 160 -16.49 1.17 -5.25
N GLN A 161 -15.89 0.60 -4.22
CA GLN A 161 -15.53 -0.82 -4.14
C GLN A 161 -16.12 -1.53 -2.91
N LYS A 162 -17.22 -1.01 -2.40
CA LYS A 162 -17.95 -1.61 -1.26
C LYS A 162 -18.49 -3.02 -1.52
N ASP A 163 -18.60 -3.42 -2.77
CA ASP A 163 -18.94 -4.78 -3.21
C ASP A 163 -17.72 -5.72 -3.20
N LEU A 164 -16.50 -5.18 -3.18
CA LEU A 164 -15.24 -5.92 -3.19
C LEU A 164 -14.65 -6.10 -1.80
N ILE A 165 -14.86 -5.12 -0.92
CA ILE A 165 -14.26 -5.05 0.42
C ILE A 165 -15.24 -4.56 1.48
N GLU A 166 -14.92 -4.90 2.73
CA GLU A 166 -15.48 -4.30 3.95
C GLU A 166 -14.39 -3.49 4.67
N VAL A 167 -14.70 -2.29 5.12
CA VAL A 167 -13.78 -1.49 5.96
C VAL A 167 -13.82 -2.00 7.40
N VAL A 168 -12.67 -2.46 7.90
CA VAL A 168 -12.50 -2.91 9.28
C VAL A 168 -12.03 -1.78 10.17
N HIS A 169 -11.00 -1.02 9.72
CA HIS A 169 -10.49 0.13 10.42
C HIS A 169 -10.17 1.28 9.47
N THR A 170 -10.47 2.49 9.93
CA THR A 170 -10.06 3.73 9.28
C THR A 170 -8.91 4.35 10.09
N LEU A 171 -7.77 4.57 9.45
CA LEU A 171 -6.56 5.06 10.07
C LEU A 171 -6.32 6.52 9.66
N LYS A 172 -5.95 7.36 10.63
CA LYS A 172 -5.46 8.72 10.40
C LYS A 172 -3.94 8.72 10.45
N GLN A 173 -3.30 9.29 9.44
CA GLN A 173 -1.85 9.44 9.43
C GLN A 173 -1.41 10.51 10.43
N ILE A 174 -0.37 10.21 11.19
CA ILE A 174 0.32 11.15 12.09
C ILE A 174 1.77 11.37 11.62
N LEU A 175 2.33 10.38 10.91
CA LEU A 175 3.68 10.43 10.37
C LEU A 175 3.68 9.75 9.01
N ASN A 176 4.42 10.33 8.05
CA ASN A 176 4.60 9.76 6.72
C ASN A 176 6.07 9.87 6.30
N VAL A 177 6.68 8.73 5.98
CA VAL A 177 8.06 8.64 5.49
C VAL A 177 8.02 8.32 4.00
N LYS A 178 8.63 9.18 3.20
CA LYS A 178 8.83 9.00 1.75
C LYS A 178 10.32 9.05 1.45
N GLY A 179 10.77 8.09 0.66
CA GLY A 179 12.14 8.01 0.16
C GLY A 179 12.35 8.80 -1.12
#